data_0ade9ef3dbc7c2db0e4a0b6d1cd645b2
#
_entry.id   0ade9ef3dbc7c2db0e4a0b6d1cd645b2
#
_cell.length_a   1.000
_cell.length_b   1.000
_cell.length_c   1.000
_cell.angle_alpha   90.00
_cell.angle_beta   90.00
_cell.angle_gamma   90.00
#
_symmetry.space_group_name_H-M   'P 1'
#
loop_
_entity.id
_entity.type
_entity.pdbx_description
1 polymer ?
#
loop_
_entity_poly.entity_id
_entity_poly.type
_entity_poly.pdbx_seq_one_letter_code
_entity_poly.pdbx_strand_id
1 'polypeptide(L)'
;MWRTVLAGLILSSGVALVHADTVPSSIAPDAYQQSIEKWRAERVERLTAPEGWLSLIGLEWLQEGANKVGSASDNDIILRAGPAHLGVVTLDKSGQVHITLVKGSGATVDGKQVEEATLIDDMHVSGNASPTKVAFGAASFFVIDREGRKALRVKDAEAASRKHFLGIDYFPIDPSWRIVADWVPFDPPHDLQIGSVIGTIDTVKVPGKAVFTRDGHTFELLPYQEEPGGELFFVLADRTSGHETYGAARFLYAALPQDGKVVLDFNKAYNPPCSFTPFATCPLAPPENRLDLRITAGEKKYRGGH
;
A
#
# COMPACT_ATOMS: atom_id res chain seq x y z
N MET A 1 -37.63 44.03 62.58
CA MET A 1 -38.58 43.39 61.66
C MET A 1 -37.97 43.52 60.27
N TRP A 2 -37.48 42.46 59.72
CA TRP A 2 -37.45 42.16 58.27
C TRP A 2 -36.84 40.77 58.11
N ARG A 3 -37.61 39.86 57.58
CA ARG A 3 -37.29 38.47 57.31
C ARG A 3 -36.58 38.44 55.93
N THR A 4 -35.38 37.88 55.88
CA THR A 4 -34.68 37.58 54.64
C THR A 4 -34.91 36.09 54.34
N VAL A 5 -35.55 35.79 53.19
CA VAL A 5 -35.75 34.46 52.64
C VAL A 5 -34.53 34.10 51.82
N LEU A 6 -33.82 33.04 52.19
CA LEU A 6 -32.77 32.42 51.36
C LEU A 6 -33.45 31.43 50.41
N ALA A 7 -33.30 31.72 49.12
CA ALA A 7 -33.64 30.76 48.04
C ALA A 7 -32.40 29.88 47.78
N GLY A 8 -32.55 28.59 48.04
CA GLY A 8 -31.53 27.59 47.68
C GLY A 8 -31.58 27.25 46.21
N LEU A 9 -30.42 27.48 45.52
CA LEU A 9 -30.21 26.95 44.15
C LEU A 9 -29.73 25.51 44.26
N ILE A 10 -30.54 24.59 43.74
CA ILE A 10 -30.19 23.21 43.52
C ILE A 10 -29.49 23.17 42.15
N LEU A 11 -28.16 22.98 42.12
CA LEU A 11 -27.39 22.65 40.93
C LEU A 11 -27.57 21.13 40.65
N SER A 12 -28.38 20.80 39.65
CA SER A 12 -28.44 19.46 39.10
C SER A 12 -27.23 19.25 38.20
N SER A 13 -26.25 18.50 38.66
CA SER A 13 -25.13 18.02 37.85
C SER A 13 -25.62 16.93 36.90
N GLY A 14 -25.91 17.33 35.65
CA GLY A 14 -26.16 16.36 34.59
C GLY A 14 -24.86 15.66 34.20
N VAL A 15 -24.73 14.38 34.57
CA VAL A 15 -23.70 13.50 34.04
C VAL A 15 -24.07 13.17 32.60
N ALA A 16 -23.36 13.77 31.66
CA ALA A 16 -23.46 13.36 30.25
C ALA A 16 -22.83 11.97 30.13
N LEU A 17 -23.64 10.96 29.95
CA LEU A 17 -23.20 9.64 29.50
C LEU A 17 -22.65 9.78 28.07
N VAL A 18 -21.32 9.76 27.97
CA VAL A 18 -20.65 9.57 26.68
C VAL A 18 -20.94 8.13 26.27
N HIS A 19 -21.82 7.99 25.28
CA HIS A 19 -22.02 6.69 24.63
C HIS A 19 -20.73 6.40 23.85
N ALA A 20 -19.96 5.42 24.31
CA ALA A 20 -18.93 4.82 23.49
C ALA A 20 -19.64 4.17 22.31
N ASP A 21 -19.34 4.63 21.09
CA ASP A 21 -19.79 4.02 19.86
C ASP A 21 -19.21 2.60 19.80
N THR A 22 -19.98 1.62 20.26
CA THR A 22 -19.66 0.20 20.11
C THR A 22 -19.62 -0.12 18.62
N VAL A 23 -18.52 -0.73 18.16
CA VAL A 23 -18.41 -1.23 16.77
C VAL A 23 -19.65 -2.08 16.48
N PRO A 24 -20.50 -1.71 15.49
CA PRO A 24 -21.70 -2.49 15.23
C PRO A 24 -21.30 -3.90 14.80
N SER A 25 -21.66 -4.91 15.57
CA SER A 25 -21.37 -6.31 15.26
C SER A 25 -22.17 -6.84 14.06
N SER A 26 -23.19 -6.12 13.61
CA SER A 26 -23.99 -6.48 12.42
C SER A 26 -24.30 -5.26 11.57
N ILE A 27 -23.79 -5.26 10.33
CA ILE A 27 -24.25 -4.35 9.27
C ILE A 27 -25.41 -5.07 8.55
N ALA A 28 -26.48 -4.32 8.17
CA ALA A 28 -27.56 -4.91 7.36
C ALA A 28 -26.98 -5.53 6.08
N PRO A 29 -27.40 -6.74 5.65
CA PRO A 29 -26.80 -7.46 4.53
C PRO A 29 -26.66 -6.62 3.25
N ASP A 30 -27.70 -5.89 2.86
CA ASP A 30 -27.68 -5.05 1.66
C ASP A 30 -26.69 -3.88 1.78
N ALA A 31 -26.60 -3.25 2.96
CA ALA A 31 -25.66 -2.16 3.21
C ALA A 31 -24.20 -2.67 3.21
N TYR A 32 -23.97 -3.87 3.73
CA TYR A 32 -22.68 -4.50 3.68
C TYR A 32 -22.25 -4.82 2.24
N GLN A 33 -23.12 -5.45 1.45
CA GLN A 33 -22.85 -5.74 0.05
C GLN A 33 -22.51 -4.46 -0.72
N GLN A 34 -23.32 -3.40 -0.59
CA GLN A 34 -23.07 -2.11 -1.22
C GLN A 34 -21.70 -1.53 -0.80
N SER A 35 -21.31 -1.67 0.47
CA SER A 35 -20.02 -1.19 0.96
C SER A 35 -18.85 -1.90 0.29
N ILE A 36 -18.95 -3.21 0.06
CA ILE A 36 -17.91 -4.00 -0.64
C ILE A 36 -17.90 -3.66 -2.14
N GLU A 37 -19.04 -3.51 -2.78
CA GLU A 37 -19.14 -3.11 -4.18
C GLU A 37 -18.51 -1.72 -4.41
N LYS A 38 -18.79 -0.77 -3.53
CA LYS A 38 -18.16 0.56 -3.54
C LYS A 38 -16.63 0.45 -3.38
N TRP A 39 -16.16 -0.31 -2.40
CA TRP A 39 -14.73 -0.54 -2.19
C TRP A 39 -14.05 -1.15 -3.43
N ARG A 40 -14.72 -2.12 -4.10
CA ARG A 40 -14.24 -2.74 -5.36
C ARG A 40 -14.14 -1.70 -6.49
N ALA A 41 -15.11 -0.82 -6.63
CA ALA A 41 -15.10 0.24 -7.63
C ALA A 41 -13.95 1.23 -7.39
N GLU A 42 -13.79 1.71 -6.16
CA GLU A 42 -12.68 2.58 -5.74
C GLU A 42 -11.31 1.91 -5.91
N ARG A 43 -11.23 0.59 -5.70
CA ARG A 43 -10.01 -0.20 -5.93
C ARG A 43 -9.60 -0.19 -7.40
N VAL A 44 -10.56 -0.39 -8.31
CA VAL A 44 -10.31 -0.34 -9.76
C VAL A 44 -9.89 1.07 -10.18
N GLU A 45 -10.56 2.09 -9.69
CA GLU A 45 -10.23 3.49 -9.97
C GLU A 45 -8.78 3.82 -9.57
N ARG A 46 -8.37 3.49 -8.34
CA ARG A 46 -7.00 3.70 -7.88
C ARG A 46 -5.98 2.94 -8.71
N LEU A 47 -6.29 1.70 -9.09
CA LEU A 47 -5.37 0.84 -9.85
C LEU A 47 -5.17 1.38 -11.28
N THR A 48 -6.25 1.88 -11.91
CA THR A 48 -6.26 2.40 -13.29
C THR A 48 -5.96 3.90 -13.39
N ALA A 49 -5.75 4.61 -12.28
CA ALA A 49 -5.39 6.02 -12.29
C ALA A 49 -4.11 6.26 -13.12
N PRO A 50 -3.92 7.46 -13.73
CA PRO A 50 -2.72 7.78 -14.50
C PRO A 50 -1.40 7.54 -13.75
N GLU A 51 -1.41 7.74 -12.43
CA GLU A 51 -0.28 7.48 -11.52
C GLU A 51 -0.45 6.16 -10.73
N GLY A 52 -1.47 5.34 -11.06
CA GLY A 52 -1.75 4.06 -10.42
C GLY A 52 -0.70 2.98 -10.75
N TRP A 53 -0.86 1.82 -10.13
CA TRP A 53 0.10 0.73 -10.29
C TRP A 53 0.16 0.16 -11.71
N LEU A 54 -0.92 0.26 -12.49
CA LEU A 54 -0.94 -0.17 -13.89
C LEU A 54 -0.17 0.78 -14.83
N SER A 55 0.25 1.95 -14.35
CA SER A 55 1.11 2.86 -15.13
C SER A 55 2.58 2.48 -15.09
N LEU A 56 3.01 1.53 -14.22
CA LEU A 56 4.41 1.14 -14.11
C LEU A 56 4.89 0.43 -15.38
N ILE A 57 5.98 0.96 -15.97
CA ILE A 57 6.60 0.44 -17.17
C ILE A 57 8.09 0.12 -17.00
N GLY A 58 8.70 0.44 -15.84
CA GLY A 58 10.11 0.17 -15.57
C GLY A 58 10.48 0.27 -14.09
N LEU A 59 11.53 -0.47 -13.74
CA LEU A 59 12.24 -0.41 -12.49
C LEU A 59 13.74 -0.60 -12.79
N GLU A 60 14.49 0.51 -12.81
CA GLU A 60 15.83 0.55 -13.34
C GLU A 60 16.82 0.90 -12.21
N TRP A 61 17.66 -0.06 -11.82
CA TRP A 61 18.60 0.10 -10.72
C TRP A 61 19.76 1.02 -11.12
N LEU A 62 20.05 2.02 -10.26
CA LEU A 62 21.18 2.92 -10.45
C LEU A 62 22.51 2.25 -10.08
N GLN A 63 23.54 2.54 -10.86
CA GLN A 63 24.93 2.27 -10.51
C GLN A 63 25.53 3.51 -9.83
N GLU A 64 26.49 3.33 -8.92
CA GLU A 64 27.27 4.45 -8.36
C GLU A 64 27.96 5.24 -9.49
N GLY A 65 27.89 6.56 -9.44
CA GLY A 65 28.37 7.45 -10.46
C GLY A 65 27.29 7.86 -11.47
N ALA A 66 27.71 8.19 -12.68
CA ALA A 66 26.85 8.70 -13.73
C ALA A 66 26.12 7.57 -14.47
N ASN A 67 24.80 7.71 -14.65
CA ASN A 67 23.94 6.83 -15.45
C ASN A 67 23.28 7.69 -16.53
N LYS A 68 23.61 7.49 -17.79
CA LYS A 68 22.92 8.10 -18.92
C LYS A 68 21.51 7.51 -19.04
N VAL A 69 20.51 8.34 -19.15
CA VAL A 69 19.10 7.94 -19.15
C VAL A 69 18.38 8.46 -20.37
N GLY A 70 17.61 7.62 -21.03
CA GLY A 70 16.80 7.97 -22.19
C GLY A 70 16.31 6.73 -22.93
N SER A 71 15.57 6.91 -24.04
CA SER A 71 15.03 5.77 -24.79
C SER A 71 15.97 5.22 -25.87
N ALA A 72 17.06 5.90 -26.20
CA ALA A 72 18.05 5.38 -27.14
C ALA A 72 18.91 4.28 -26.53
N SER A 73 19.41 3.38 -27.37
CA SER A 73 20.15 2.17 -26.96
C SER A 73 21.56 2.44 -26.45
N ASP A 74 22.09 3.66 -26.62
CA ASP A 74 23.40 4.09 -26.14
C ASP A 74 23.37 4.73 -24.74
N ASN A 75 22.20 4.73 -24.07
CA ASN A 75 22.10 5.07 -22.66
C ASN A 75 22.45 3.86 -21.77
N ASP A 76 22.92 4.14 -20.56
CA ASP A 76 23.16 3.12 -19.53
C ASP A 76 21.81 2.58 -18.99
N ILE A 77 20.81 3.44 -18.89
CA ILE A 77 19.42 3.13 -18.54
C ILE A 77 18.50 3.45 -19.71
N ILE A 78 17.97 2.40 -20.32
CA ILE A 78 17.08 2.52 -21.49
C ILE A 78 15.63 2.58 -21.02
N LEU A 79 15.05 3.77 -21.07
CA LEU A 79 13.64 3.97 -20.76
C LEU A 79 12.74 3.45 -21.89
N ARG A 80 11.59 2.87 -21.50
CA ARG A 80 10.58 2.39 -22.46
C ARG A 80 9.74 3.49 -23.08
N ALA A 81 9.91 4.73 -22.62
CA ALA A 81 9.22 5.93 -23.13
C ALA A 81 10.09 7.15 -22.93
N GLY A 82 9.79 8.25 -23.66
CA GLY A 82 10.46 9.53 -23.51
C GLY A 82 11.51 9.83 -24.60
N PRO A 83 12.29 10.90 -24.42
CA PRO A 83 13.27 11.34 -25.39
C PRO A 83 14.45 10.35 -25.52
N ALA A 84 15.12 10.36 -26.68
CA ALA A 84 16.28 9.53 -26.96
C ALA A 84 17.35 9.68 -25.85
N HIS A 85 17.65 10.92 -25.49
CA HIS A 85 18.56 11.28 -24.39
C HIS A 85 17.82 12.24 -23.45
N LEU A 86 17.49 11.78 -22.26
CA LEU A 86 16.79 12.58 -21.24
C LEU A 86 17.77 13.40 -20.42
N GLY A 87 18.86 12.75 -19.99
CA GLY A 87 19.83 13.35 -19.10
C GLY A 87 20.81 12.34 -18.50
N VAL A 88 21.49 12.77 -17.45
CA VAL A 88 22.38 11.94 -16.64
C VAL A 88 21.86 11.94 -15.19
N VAL A 89 21.59 10.76 -14.64
CA VAL A 89 21.26 10.56 -13.24
C VAL A 89 22.53 10.09 -12.52
N THR A 90 22.99 10.87 -11.55
CA THR A 90 24.19 10.55 -10.76
C THR A 90 23.82 10.08 -9.37
N LEU A 91 24.21 8.87 -9.01
CA LEU A 91 24.17 8.36 -7.64
C LEU A 91 25.56 8.58 -7.03
N ASP A 92 25.65 9.45 -6.05
CA ASP A 92 26.92 9.72 -5.37
C ASP A 92 27.20 8.70 -4.25
N LYS A 93 28.43 8.74 -3.69
CA LYS A 93 28.87 7.84 -2.61
C LYS A 93 28.13 8.05 -1.30
N SER A 94 27.45 9.17 -1.12
CA SER A 94 26.63 9.43 0.06
C SER A 94 25.19 8.86 -0.07
N GLY A 95 24.84 8.33 -1.25
CA GLY A 95 23.52 7.84 -1.57
C GLY A 95 22.57 8.92 -2.08
N GLN A 96 23.06 10.16 -2.31
CA GLN A 96 22.25 11.22 -2.92
C GLN A 96 22.15 10.99 -4.43
N VAL A 97 20.97 11.33 -4.96
CA VAL A 97 20.69 11.21 -6.40
C VAL A 97 20.48 12.59 -7.00
N HIS A 98 21.18 12.88 -8.09
CA HIS A 98 21.07 14.12 -8.83
C HIS A 98 20.73 13.83 -10.29
N ILE A 99 20.04 14.77 -10.95
CA ILE A 99 19.82 14.70 -12.39
C ILE A 99 20.35 15.97 -13.06
N THR A 100 21.01 15.79 -14.19
CA THR A 100 21.31 16.87 -15.16
C THR A 100 20.56 16.56 -16.44
N LEU A 101 19.60 17.39 -16.82
CA LEU A 101 18.75 17.20 -17.98
C LEU A 101 19.41 17.69 -19.26
N VAL A 102 19.20 16.98 -20.37
CA VAL A 102 19.61 17.46 -21.70
C VAL A 102 18.75 18.66 -22.07
N LYS A 103 19.39 19.75 -22.49
CA LYS A 103 18.71 20.95 -22.96
C LYS A 103 17.77 20.62 -24.13
N GLY A 104 16.51 21.00 -24.00
CA GLY A 104 15.50 20.71 -25.03
C GLY A 104 14.88 19.31 -24.93
N SER A 105 15.18 18.52 -23.92
CA SER A 105 14.53 17.22 -23.67
C SER A 105 13.03 17.33 -23.42
N GLY A 106 12.51 18.52 -23.09
CA GLY A 106 11.10 18.73 -22.70
C GLY A 106 10.74 18.22 -21.32
N ALA A 107 11.74 17.74 -20.56
CA ALA A 107 11.51 17.22 -19.22
C ALA A 107 11.35 18.35 -18.18
N THR A 108 10.64 18.01 -17.11
CA THR A 108 10.45 18.87 -15.93
C THR A 108 10.77 18.11 -14.66
N VAL A 109 11.21 18.83 -13.63
CA VAL A 109 11.34 18.29 -12.26
C VAL A 109 10.30 18.99 -11.39
N ASP A 110 9.40 18.23 -10.79
CA ASP A 110 8.24 18.73 -10.01
C ASP A 110 7.47 19.83 -10.77
N GLY A 111 7.28 19.62 -12.07
CA GLY A 111 6.58 20.53 -12.98
C GLY A 111 7.38 21.76 -13.41
N LYS A 112 8.63 21.91 -13.00
CA LYS A 112 9.50 23.05 -13.33
C LYS A 112 10.53 22.67 -14.38
N GLN A 113 10.78 23.56 -15.35
CA GLN A 113 11.91 23.41 -16.26
C GLN A 113 13.19 23.83 -15.54
N VAL A 114 14.09 22.88 -15.34
CA VAL A 114 15.40 23.09 -14.70
C VAL A 114 16.46 22.34 -15.50
N GLU A 115 17.72 22.76 -15.40
CA GLU A 115 18.84 22.03 -16.03
C GLU A 115 19.35 20.92 -15.10
N GLU A 116 19.29 21.13 -13.78
CA GLU A 116 19.71 20.15 -12.78
C GLU A 116 18.86 20.21 -11.51
N ALA A 117 18.78 19.08 -10.78
CA ALA A 117 18.07 18.98 -9.53
C ALA A 117 18.58 17.79 -8.69
N THR A 118 18.40 17.90 -7.37
CA THR A 118 18.49 16.75 -6.46
C THR A 118 17.17 16.00 -6.46
N LEU A 119 17.23 14.66 -6.54
CA LEU A 119 16.06 13.78 -6.52
C LEU A 119 15.92 13.13 -5.14
N ILE A 120 14.91 13.57 -4.38
CA ILE A 120 14.55 12.97 -3.09
C ILE A 120 13.77 11.68 -3.38
N ASP A 121 14.22 10.55 -2.83
CA ASP A 121 13.57 9.24 -3.00
C ASP A 121 12.37 9.06 -2.07
N ASP A 122 11.65 7.95 -2.24
CA ASP A 122 10.41 7.64 -1.52
C ASP A 122 10.60 7.36 -0.02
N MET A 123 11.81 7.06 0.45
CA MET A 123 12.12 6.80 1.86
C MET A 123 12.63 8.03 2.63
N HIS A 124 13.09 9.07 1.91
CA HIS A 124 13.69 10.26 2.52
C HIS A 124 12.84 11.53 2.35
N VAL A 125 11.57 11.39 1.94
CA VAL A 125 10.62 12.50 1.93
C VAL A 125 10.26 12.94 3.35
N SER A 126 9.96 14.22 3.53
CA SER A 126 9.54 14.77 4.83
C SER A 126 8.01 14.86 4.92
N GLY A 127 7.45 14.34 5.99
CA GLY A 127 6.00 14.38 6.23
C GLY A 127 5.21 13.73 5.09
N ASN A 128 4.16 14.38 4.62
CA ASN A 128 3.30 13.88 3.53
C ASN A 128 3.80 14.29 2.12
N ALA A 129 5.07 14.67 1.97
CA ALA A 129 5.61 15.00 0.66
C ALA A 129 5.74 13.76 -0.22
N SER A 130 5.70 13.97 -1.55
CA SER A 130 6.00 12.92 -2.51
C SER A 130 7.48 12.97 -2.91
N PRO A 131 8.06 11.85 -3.38
CA PRO A 131 9.40 11.85 -3.94
C PRO A 131 9.48 12.79 -5.15
N THR A 132 10.69 13.32 -5.41
CA THR A 132 10.91 14.23 -6.54
C THR A 132 10.59 13.53 -7.85
N LYS A 133 9.70 14.11 -8.65
CA LYS A 133 9.22 13.55 -9.92
C LYS A 133 9.87 14.22 -11.11
N VAL A 134 10.49 13.41 -11.97
CA VAL A 134 10.96 13.83 -13.30
C VAL A 134 9.93 13.39 -14.33
N ALA A 135 9.32 14.34 -15.04
CA ALA A 135 8.26 14.08 -16.01
C ALA A 135 8.70 14.46 -17.43
N PHE A 136 8.30 13.65 -18.41
CA PHE A 136 8.61 13.82 -19.85
C PHE A 136 7.49 13.21 -20.70
N GLY A 137 6.68 14.06 -21.30
CA GLY A 137 5.47 13.64 -22.02
C GLY A 137 4.44 13.00 -21.07
N ALA A 138 3.93 11.82 -21.43
CA ALA A 138 3.00 11.05 -20.58
C ALA A 138 3.71 10.20 -19.52
N ALA A 139 5.04 10.11 -19.60
CA ALA A 139 5.85 9.30 -18.70
C ALA A 139 6.54 10.15 -17.64
N SER A 140 6.91 9.50 -16.56
CA SER A 140 7.67 10.08 -15.46
C SER A 140 8.44 9.00 -14.71
N PHE A 141 9.41 9.42 -13.92
CA PHE A 141 9.99 8.56 -12.90
C PHE A 141 10.23 9.32 -11.60
N PHE A 142 10.41 8.56 -10.52
CA PHE A 142 10.97 9.02 -9.26
C PHE A 142 11.94 7.97 -8.74
N VAL A 143 12.79 8.35 -7.78
CA VAL A 143 13.75 7.45 -7.16
C VAL A 143 13.07 6.69 -6.03
N ILE A 144 13.28 5.38 -5.97
CA ILE A 144 12.96 4.55 -4.81
C ILE A 144 14.24 4.08 -4.12
N ASP A 145 14.19 3.92 -2.80
CA ASP A 145 15.22 3.26 -2.00
C ASP A 145 14.72 1.93 -1.47
N ARG A 146 15.51 0.88 -1.63
CA ARG A 146 15.25 -0.44 -1.04
C ARG A 146 16.53 -0.99 -0.45
N GLU A 147 16.66 -0.91 0.88
CA GLU A 147 17.86 -1.29 1.64
C GLU A 147 19.15 -0.60 1.13
N GLY A 148 19.05 0.72 0.87
CA GLY A 148 20.17 1.53 0.35
C GLY A 148 20.44 1.38 -1.15
N ARG A 149 19.71 0.51 -1.85
CA ARG A 149 19.77 0.40 -3.31
C ARG A 149 18.74 1.35 -3.94
N LYS A 150 19.24 2.23 -4.82
CA LYS A 150 18.40 3.21 -5.51
C LYS A 150 17.99 2.71 -6.89
N ALA A 151 16.72 2.96 -7.26
CA ALA A 151 16.21 2.67 -8.59
C ALA A 151 15.29 3.77 -9.10
N LEU A 152 15.19 3.92 -10.41
CA LEU A 152 14.18 4.73 -11.06
C LEU A 152 12.90 3.89 -11.22
N ARG A 153 11.81 4.30 -10.58
CA ARG A 153 10.48 3.72 -10.80
C ARG A 153 9.78 4.51 -11.88
N VAL A 154 9.63 3.89 -13.04
CA VAL A 154 9.14 4.54 -14.25
C VAL A 154 7.66 4.27 -14.45
N LYS A 155 6.89 5.34 -14.66
CA LYS A 155 5.45 5.32 -14.94
C LYS A 155 5.16 5.92 -16.31
N ASP A 156 4.08 5.46 -16.94
CA ASP A 156 3.52 6.05 -18.16
C ASP A 156 2.00 6.04 -18.03
N ALA A 157 1.38 7.21 -18.07
CA ALA A 157 -0.08 7.34 -18.07
C ALA A 157 -0.74 6.66 -19.29
N GLU A 158 0.03 6.41 -20.35
CA GLU A 158 -0.40 5.72 -21.58
C GLU A 158 -0.01 4.23 -21.62
N ALA A 159 0.47 3.67 -20.50
CA ALA A 159 0.91 2.28 -20.41
C ALA A 159 -0.13 1.28 -20.96
N ALA A 160 0.34 0.28 -21.72
CA ALA A 160 -0.50 -0.77 -22.30
C ALA A 160 -1.25 -1.57 -21.20
N SER A 161 -0.59 -1.84 -20.09
CA SER A 161 -1.17 -2.50 -18.92
C SER A 161 -2.38 -1.75 -18.34
N ARG A 162 -2.35 -0.42 -18.39
CA ARG A 162 -3.45 0.44 -17.97
C ARG A 162 -4.58 0.46 -19.00
N LYS A 163 -4.24 0.60 -20.30
CA LYS A 163 -5.21 0.68 -21.42
C LYS A 163 -5.94 -0.65 -21.67
N HIS A 164 -5.25 -1.77 -21.44
CA HIS A 164 -5.76 -3.12 -21.68
C HIS A 164 -6.06 -3.87 -20.39
N PHE A 165 -6.37 -3.14 -19.32
CA PHE A 165 -6.73 -3.74 -18.04
C PHE A 165 -8.00 -4.61 -18.16
N LEU A 166 -7.90 -5.87 -17.74
CA LEU A 166 -8.97 -6.87 -17.89
C LEU A 166 -10.00 -6.87 -16.76
N GLY A 167 -9.92 -5.89 -15.84
CA GLY A 167 -10.71 -5.90 -14.62
C GLY A 167 -10.15 -6.86 -13.57
N ILE A 168 -10.81 -6.91 -12.42
CA ILE A 168 -10.46 -7.79 -11.31
C ILE A 168 -11.59 -8.81 -11.13
N ASP A 169 -11.24 -10.09 -11.08
CA ASP A 169 -12.17 -11.15 -10.67
C ASP A 169 -12.18 -11.26 -9.15
N TYR A 170 -13.36 -11.46 -8.59
CA TYR A 170 -13.57 -11.60 -7.15
C TYR A 170 -14.27 -12.93 -6.84
N PHE A 171 -14.08 -13.41 -5.62
CA PHE A 171 -15.01 -14.36 -5.04
C PHE A 171 -16.37 -13.67 -4.78
N PRO A 172 -17.48 -14.44 -4.67
CA PRO A 172 -18.74 -13.89 -4.19
C PRO A 172 -18.58 -13.16 -2.86
N ILE A 173 -19.35 -12.10 -2.64
CA ILE A 173 -19.36 -11.43 -1.34
C ILE A 173 -20.02 -12.35 -0.34
N ASP A 174 -19.31 -12.71 0.70
CA ASP A 174 -19.80 -13.56 1.78
C ASP A 174 -19.53 -12.87 3.13
N PRO A 175 -20.59 -12.39 3.83
CA PRO A 175 -20.44 -11.73 5.12
C PRO A 175 -19.75 -12.60 6.20
N SER A 176 -19.76 -13.93 6.06
CA SER A 176 -19.08 -14.83 6.98
C SER A 176 -17.55 -14.68 6.95
N TRP A 177 -17.00 -14.05 5.91
CA TRP A 177 -15.60 -13.71 5.80
C TRP A 177 -15.25 -12.30 6.35
N ARG A 178 -16.22 -11.60 6.94
CA ARG A 178 -15.98 -10.45 7.81
C ARG A 178 -15.89 -10.94 9.25
N ILE A 179 -14.71 -11.23 9.69
CA ILE A 179 -14.41 -11.90 10.97
C ILE A 179 -14.05 -10.84 12.02
N VAL A 180 -14.73 -10.88 13.17
CA VAL A 180 -14.33 -10.13 14.36
C VAL A 180 -13.37 -11.01 15.14
N ALA A 181 -12.07 -10.75 15.00
CA ALA A 181 -11.00 -11.48 15.66
C ALA A 181 -10.66 -10.90 17.03
N ASP A 182 -10.15 -11.74 17.94
CA ASP A 182 -9.55 -11.29 19.17
C ASP A 182 -8.21 -10.60 18.85
N TRP A 183 -7.95 -9.47 19.52
CA TRP A 183 -6.67 -8.80 19.44
C TRP A 183 -5.81 -9.12 20.65
N VAL A 184 -4.63 -9.66 20.43
CA VAL A 184 -3.63 -9.94 21.45
C VAL A 184 -2.46 -8.98 21.24
N PRO A 185 -2.35 -7.91 22.05
CA PRO A 185 -1.25 -6.95 21.91
C PRO A 185 0.09 -7.55 22.33
N PHE A 186 1.17 -7.06 21.74
CA PHE A 186 2.54 -7.32 22.19
C PHE A 186 3.11 -6.08 22.86
N ASP A 187 3.69 -6.25 24.04
CA ASP A 187 4.37 -5.20 24.79
C ASP A 187 5.72 -5.72 25.33
N PRO A 188 6.84 -5.28 24.74
CA PRO A 188 6.97 -4.40 23.58
C PRO A 188 6.55 -5.10 22.26
N PRO A 189 6.33 -4.33 21.16
CA PRO A 189 6.10 -4.89 19.83
C PRO A 189 7.20 -5.85 19.40
N HIS A 190 6.82 -6.94 18.73
CA HIS A 190 7.77 -7.96 18.25
C HIS A 190 8.36 -7.60 16.88
N ASP A 191 9.56 -8.08 16.61
CA ASP A 191 10.17 -8.00 15.29
C ASP A 191 9.69 -9.14 14.40
N LEU A 192 9.32 -8.81 13.15
CA LEU A 192 8.97 -9.78 12.12
C LEU A 192 9.79 -9.47 10.86
N GLN A 193 10.42 -10.50 10.30
CA GLN A 193 11.13 -10.38 9.04
C GLN A 193 10.19 -10.64 7.87
N ILE A 194 10.15 -9.71 6.92
CA ILE A 194 9.31 -9.79 5.73
C ILE A 194 10.21 -9.72 4.50
N GLY A 195 10.26 -10.82 3.76
CA GLY A 195 10.94 -10.86 2.46
C GLY A 195 10.14 -10.10 1.39
N SER A 196 10.80 -9.69 0.32
CA SER A 196 10.18 -9.07 -0.84
C SER A 196 10.41 -9.86 -2.12
N VAL A 197 9.66 -9.55 -3.17
CA VAL A 197 9.81 -10.16 -4.52
C VAL A 197 11.15 -9.83 -5.18
N ILE A 198 11.87 -8.80 -4.70
CA ILE A 198 13.20 -8.41 -5.19
C ILE A 198 14.35 -8.97 -4.34
N GLY A 199 14.03 -9.82 -3.34
CA GLY A 199 15.01 -10.51 -2.50
C GLY A 199 15.53 -9.69 -1.31
N THR A 200 14.93 -8.54 -0.97
CA THR A 200 15.21 -7.80 0.28
C THR A 200 14.50 -8.44 1.46
N ILE A 201 14.99 -8.20 2.67
CA ILE A 201 14.39 -8.66 3.93
C ILE A 201 14.29 -7.47 4.88
N ASP A 202 13.08 -6.95 5.05
CA ASP A 202 12.80 -5.87 5.98
C ASP A 202 12.40 -6.40 7.35
N THR A 203 12.81 -5.73 8.42
CA THR A 203 12.35 -6.01 9.78
C THR A 203 11.30 -4.99 10.18
N VAL A 204 10.07 -5.45 10.40
CA VAL A 204 8.95 -4.60 10.79
C VAL A 204 8.55 -4.85 12.25
N LYS A 205 7.94 -3.84 12.89
CA LYS A 205 7.41 -3.96 14.26
C LYS A 205 5.94 -4.40 14.20
N VAL A 206 5.65 -5.52 14.86
CA VAL A 206 4.32 -6.10 14.98
C VAL A 206 3.73 -5.71 16.33
N PRO A 207 2.64 -4.91 16.37
CA PRO A 207 2.07 -4.41 17.62
C PRO A 207 1.21 -5.45 18.37
N GLY A 208 0.91 -6.56 17.74
CA GLY A 208 0.07 -7.62 18.28
C GLY A 208 -0.36 -8.60 17.21
N LYS A 209 -1.26 -9.51 17.54
CA LYS A 209 -1.82 -10.49 16.60
C LYS A 209 -3.35 -10.51 16.64
N ALA A 210 -3.94 -10.76 15.48
CA ALA A 210 -5.36 -11.08 15.35
C ALA A 210 -5.55 -12.59 15.47
N VAL A 211 -6.45 -13.03 16.34
CA VAL A 211 -6.73 -14.45 16.59
C VAL A 211 -8.20 -14.72 16.29
N PHE A 212 -8.49 -15.71 15.46
CA PHE A 212 -9.87 -16.09 15.13
C PHE A 212 -10.01 -17.61 14.96
N THR A 213 -11.23 -18.10 15.15
CA THR A 213 -11.55 -19.52 14.94
C THR A 213 -12.47 -19.68 13.72
N ARG A 214 -12.15 -20.65 12.88
CA ARG A 214 -13.00 -21.06 11.75
C ARG A 214 -12.92 -22.58 11.57
N ASP A 215 -14.08 -23.19 11.34
CA ASP A 215 -14.19 -24.64 11.12
C ASP A 215 -13.52 -25.47 12.25
N GLY A 216 -13.59 -24.98 13.50
CA GLY A 216 -13.01 -25.62 14.67
C GLY A 216 -11.50 -25.44 14.83
N HIS A 217 -10.82 -24.71 13.95
CA HIS A 217 -9.39 -24.41 14.02
C HIS A 217 -9.15 -22.94 14.37
N THR A 218 -8.12 -22.69 15.16
CA THR A 218 -7.67 -21.34 15.52
C THR A 218 -6.57 -20.89 14.57
N PHE A 219 -6.69 -19.65 14.07
CA PHE A 219 -5.75 -19.01 13.18
C PHE A 219 -5.26 -17.70 13.78
N GLU A 220 -4.05 -17.33 13.43
CA GLU A 220 -3.40 -16.08 13.85
C GLU A 220 -2.88 -15.33 12.65
N LEU A 221 -2.93 -13.99 12.70
CA LEU A 221 -2.34 -13.11 11.70
C LEU A 221 -1.60 -11.96 12.38
N LEU A 222 -0.40 -11.69 11.92
CA LEU A 222 0.49 -10.66 12.43
C LEU A 222 0.52 -9.49 11.44
N PRO A 223 0.00 -8.31 11.83
CA PRO A 223 0.10 -7.11 11.01
C PRO A 223 1.32 -6.27 11.38
N TYR A 224 1.65 -5.33 10.51
CA TYR A 224 2.44 -4.17 10.89
C TYR A 224 1.73 -2.88 10.46
N GLN A 225 2.27 -1.73 10.84
CA GLN A 225 1.76 -0.43 10.42
C GLN A 225 2.78 0.17 9.47
N GLU A 226 2.33 0.59 8.28
CA GLU A 226 3.19 1.29 7.31
C GLU A 226 3.53 2.70 7.81
N GLU A 227 2.58 3.31 8.55
CA GLU A 227 2.74 4.61 9.19
C GLU A 227 2.39 4.50 10.67
N PRO A 228 3.11 5.16 11.59
CA PRO A 228 2.78 5.15 13.01
C PRO A 228 1.34 5.60 13.28
N GLY A 229 0.55 4.76 13.94
CA GLY A 229 -0.87 5.02 14.22
C GLY A 229 -1.81 4.81 13.04
N GLY A 230 -1.31 4.36 11.89
CA GLY A 230 -2.10 3.99 10.73
C GLY A 230 -2.85 2.66 10.90
N GLU A 231 -3.55 2.24 9.86
CA GLU A 231 -4.25 0.95 9.83
C GLU A 231 -3.27 -0.22 10.00
N LEU A 232 -3.79 -1.34 10.46
CA LEU A 232 -3.07 -2.61 10.50
C LEU A 232 -2.99 -3.21 9.10
N PHE A 233 -1.79 -3.44 8.61
CA PHE A 233 -1.52 -4.02 7.31
C PHE A 233 -1.08 -5.48 7.42
N PHE A 234 -1.86 -6.38 6.83
CA PHE A 234 -1.62 -7.82 6.80
C PHE A 234 -1.17 -8.25 5.41
N VAL A 235 -0.03 -8.91 5.36
CA VAL A 235 0.47 -9.61 4.17
C VAL A 235 0.27 -11.09 4.40
N LEU A 236 -0.68 -11.72 3.71
CA LEU A 236 -1.11 -13.09 4.00
C LEU A 236 -1.13 -13.98 2.75
N ALA A 237 -0.98 -15.28 2.98
CA ALA A 237 -1.22 -16.34 2.01
C ALA A 237 -2.10 -17.43 2.65
N ASP A 238 -2.83 -18.17 1.84
CA ASP A 238 -3.73 -19.21 2.27
C ASP A 238 -3.76 -20.37 1.26
N ARG A 239 -4.59 -21.39 1.45
CA ARG A 239 -4.68 -22.54 0.55
C ARG A 239 -5.13 -22.21 -0.87
N THR A 240 -5.66 -21.01 -1.15
CA THR A 240 -6.01 -20.57 -2.51
C THR A 240 -4.81 -20.00 -3.27
N SER A 241 -3.72 -19.65 -2.58
CA SER A 241 -2.54 -18.99 -3.12
C SER A 241 -1.84 -19.83 -4.20
N GLY A 242 -1.56 -19.21 -5.36
CA GLY A 242 -0.95 -19.85 -6.52
C GLY A 242 -1.94 -20.56 -7.45
N HIS A 243 -3.13 -20.90 -6.97
CA HIS A 243 -4.19 -21.56 -7.72
C HIS A 243 -5.32 -20.61 -8.10
N GLU A 244 -6.09 -20.16 -7.11
CA GLU A 244 -7.25 -19.29 -7.30
C GLU A 244 -6.92 -17.82 -7.03
N THR A 245 -5.93 -17.55 -6.17
CA THR A 245 -5.45 -16.21 -5.83
C THR A 245 -3.96 -16.06 -6.18
N TYR A 246 -3.43 -14.85 -6.09
CA TYR A 246 -2.02 -14.58 -6.38
C TYR A 246 -1.10 -15.35 -5.42
N GLY A 247 -0.03 -15.95 -5.97
CA GLY A 247 0.78 -16.93 -5.25
C GLY A 247 1.67 -16.35 -4.15
N ALA A 248 2.11 -15.10 -4.29
CA ALA A 248 3.06 -14.51 -3.34
C ALA A 248 2.39 -14.05 -2.04
N ALA A 249 1.25 -13.35 -2.16
CA ALA A 249 0.46 -12.86 -1.05
C ALA A 249 -0.85 -12.25 -1.53
N ARG A 250 -1.78 -12.01 -0.60
CA ARG A 250 -2.82 -10.99 -0.66
C ARG A 250 -2.63 -10.01 0.47
N PHE A 251 -3.09 -8.79 0.27
CA PHE A 251 -3.02 -7.70 1.25
C PHE A 251 -4.37 -7.46 1.87
N LEU A 252 -4.38 -7.11 3.14
CA LEU A 252 -5.59 -6.75 3.86
C LEU A 252 -5.27 -5.62 4.85
N TYR A 253 -6.07 -4.56 4.83
CA TYR A 253 -6.04 -3.52 5.85
C TYR A 253 -7.18 -3.72 6.84
N ALA A 254 -6.92 -3.40 8.10
CA ALA A 254 -7.91 -3.34 9.16
C ALA A 254 -7.70 -2.08 10.01
N ALA A 255 -8.81 -1.51 10.50
CA ALA A 255 -8.74 -0.44 11.48
C ALA A 255 -8.05 -0.92 12.77
N LEU A 256 -7.56 0.04 13.56
CA LEU A 256 -6.97 -0.27 14.86
C LEU A 256 -7.94 -1.02 15.76
N PRO A 257 -7.44 -1.89 16.64
CA PRO A 257 -8.27 -2.68 17.55
C PRO A 257 -9.10 -1.79 18.48
N GLN A 258 -10.34 -2.18 18.72
CA GLN A 258 -11.24 -1.56 19.69
C GLN A 258 -11.76 -2.64 20.64
N ASP A 259 -11.75 -2.37 21.93
CA ASP A 259 -12.22 -3.28 22.98
C ASP A 259 -11.64 -4.70 22.87
N GLY A 260 -10.35 -4.82 22.53
CA GLY A 260 -9.68 -6.11 22.37
C GLY A 260 -10.11 -6.90 21.13
N LYS A 261 -10.73 -6.24 20.14
CA LYS A 261 -11.17 -6.85 18.89
C LYS A 261 -10.62 -6.10 17.67
N VAL A 262 -10.42 -6.84 16.60
CA VAL A 262 -10.08 -6.30 15.26
C VAL A 262 -10.96 -6.95 14.20
N VAL A 263 -11.38 -6.18 13.22
CA VAL A 263 -12.23 -6.69 12.12
C VAL A 263 -11.36 -7.03 10.92
N LEU A 264 -11.29 -8.30 10.58
CA LEU A 264 -10.65 -8.82 9.36
C LEU A 264 -11.72 -9.05 8.30
N ASP A 265 -11.85 -8.12 7.35
CA ASP A 265 -12.82 -8.25 6.26
C ASP A 265 -12.14 -8.83 5.01
N PHE A 266 -12.07 -10.15 4.93
CA PHE A 266 -11.42 -10.84 3.80
C PHE A 266 -12.11 -10.60 2.45
N ASN A 267 -13.36 -10.09 2.41
CA ASN A 267 -13.97 -9.63 1.16
C ASN A 267 -13.23 -8.45 0.54
N LYS A 268 -12.38 -7.77 1.34
CA LYS A 268 -11.46 -6.70 0.92
C LYS A 268 -10.01 -7.18 0.78
N ALA A 269 -9.72 -8.48 0.88
CA ALA A 269 -8.39 -9.00 0.59
C ALA A 269 -8.08 -8.80 -0.90
N TYR A 270 -6.92 -8.21 -1.22
CA TYR A 270 -6.61 -7.77 -2.57
C TYR A 270 -5.20 -8.17 -3.03
N ASN A 271 -5.01 -8.21 -4.34
CA ASN A 271 -3.73 -8.53 -4.96
C ASN A 271 -2.72 -7.39 -4.77
N PRO A 272 -1.46 -7.70 -4.41
CA PRO A 272 -0.38 -6.73 -4.42
C PRO A 272 -0.10 -6.22 -5.83
N PRO A 273 0.58 -5.05 -5.97
CA PRO A 273 0.97 -4.51 -7.27
C PRO A 273 1.72 -5.48 -8.18
N CYS A 274 2.57 -6.35 -7.62
CA CYS A 274 3.32 -7.35 -8.38
C CYS A 274 2.43 -8.41 -9.08
N SER A 275 1.14 -8.49 -8.76
CA SER A 275 0.18 -9.30 -9.51
C SER A 275 -0.15 -8.70 -10.89
N PHE A 276 0.11 -7.40 -11.07
CA PHE A 276 -0.26 -6.63 -12.26
C PHE A 276 0.93 -6.15 -13.08
N THR A 277 2.12 -6.06 -12.45
CA THR A 277 3.34 -5.52 -13.07
C THR A 277 4.59 -6.15 -12.45
N PRO A 278 5.63 -6.46 -13.26
CA PRO A 278 6.92 -6.95 -12.75
C PRO A 278 7.78 -5.86 -12.11
N PHE A 279 7.35 -4.59 -12.13
CA PHE A 279 8.13 -3.44 -11.68
C PHE A 279 7.81 -2.98 -10.25
N ALA A 280 7.05 -3.77 -9.50
CA ALA A 280 6.76 -3.52 -8.10
C ALA A 280 7.71 -4.30 -7.18
N THR A 281 7.86 -3.83 -5.93
CA THR A 281 8.77 -4.38 -4.91
C THR A 281 7.99 -4.89 -3.69
N CYS A 282 6.95 -5.70 -3.93
CA CYS A 282 5.97 -6.08 -2.91
C CYS A 282 6.53 -7.03 -1.85
N PRO A 283 6.07 -6.92 -0.60
CA PRO A 283 6.34 -7.91 0.44
C PRO A 283 5.70 -9.26 0.11
N LEU A 284 6.35 -10.32 0.54
CA LEU A 284 5.87 -11.71 0.50
C LEU A 284 5.17 -12.04 1.83
N ALA A 285 4.16 -12.92 1.79
CA ALA A 285 3.56 -13.41 3.02
C ALA A 285 4.60 -14.15 3.87
N PRO A 286 4.89 -13.66 5.10
CA PRO A 286 5.81 -14.34 5.99
C PRO A 286 5.24 -15.71 6.43
N PRO A 287 6.07 -16.64 6.89
CA PRO A 287 5.61 -17.98 7.31
C PRO A 287 4.45 -17.94 8.31
N GLU A 288 4.48 -16.99 9.24
CA GLU A 288 3.49 -16.79 10.30
C GLU A 288 2.11 -16.40 9.77
N ASN A 289 2.05 -15.79 8.59
CA ASN A 289 0.82 -15.35 7.93
C ASN A 289 0.40 -16.29 6.77
N ARG A 290 0.93 -17.50 6.73
CA ARG A 290 0.51 -18.55 5.77
C ARG A 290 -0.50 -19.47 6.43
N LEU A 291 -1.78 -19.20 6.19
CA LEU A 291 -2.88 -19.89 6.85
C LEU A 291 -3.21 -21.23 6.17
N ASP A 292 -3.32 -22.28 6.96
CA ASP A 292 -3.86 -23.57 6.52
C ASP A 292 -5.40 -23.53 6.43
N LEU A 293 -5.92 -22.54 5.73
CA LEU A 293 -7.32 -22.22 5.54
C LEU A 293 -7.56 -21.83 4.09
N ARG A 294 -8.70 -22.22 3.52
CA ARG A 294 -9.09 -21.80 2.16
C ARG A 294 -10.00 -20.56 2.26
N ILE A 295 -9.45 -19.37 2.03
CA ILE A 295 -10.18 -18.11 2.11
C ILE A 295 -10.80 -17.76 0.74
N THR A 296 -12.07 -18.09 0.56
CA THR A 296 -12.85 -17.85 -0.67
C THR A 296 -13.56 -16.49 -0.65
N ALA A 297 -12.79 -15.43 -0.38
CA ALA A 297 -13.25 -14.05 -0.36
C ALA A 297 -12.18 -13.12 -0.94
N GLY A 298 -12.57 -11.91 -1.37
CA GLY A 298 -11.66 -10.91 -1.94
C GLY A 298 -11.29 -11.16 -3.40
N GLU A 299 -10.15 -10.60 -3.82
CA GLU A 299 -9.64 -10.69 -5.20
C GLU A 299 -9.12 -12.09 -5.54
N LYS A 300 -9.43 -12.54 -6.75
CA LYS A 300 -8.83 -13.72 -7.38
C LYS A 300 -7.55 -13.34 -8.11
N LYS A 301 -6.80 -14.36 -8.56
CA LYS A 301 -5.61 -14.17 -9.38
C LYS A 301 -5.95 -13.36 -10.63
N TYR A 302 -5.14 -12.32 -10.91
CA TYR A 302 -5.32 -11.51 -12.11
C TYR A 302 -5.08 -12.34 -13.38
N ARG A 303 -5.96 -12.21 -14.38
CA ARG A 303 -5.91 -12.99 -15.62
C ARG A 303 -4.88 -12.47 -16.62
N GLY A 304 -4.54 -11.19 -16.54
CA GLY A 304 -3.58 -10.53 -17.42
C GLY A 304 -2.15 -10.61 -16.91
N GLY A 305 -1.72 -11.76 -16.38
CA GLY A 305 -0.38 -11.95 -15.84
C GLY A 305 0.74 -11.54 -16.80
N HIS A 306 1.90 -11.20 -16.26
CA HIS A 306 3.14 -10.83 -16.95
C HIS A 306 4.14 -11.98 -16.93
#